data_27da140c98e37f5f36bf77b582bdbba7
#
_entry.id   27da140c98e37f5f36bf77b582bdbba7
#
_cell.length_a   1.000
_cell.length_b   1.000
_cell.length_c   1.000
_cell.angle_alpha   90.00
_cell.angle_beta   90.00
_cell.angle_gamma   90.00
#
_symmetry.space_group_name_H-M   'P 1'
#
loop_
_entity.id
_entity.type
_entity.pdbx_description
1 polymer ?
#
loop_
_entity_poly.entity_id
_entity_poly.type
_entity_poly.pdbx_seq_one_letter_code
_entity_poly.pdbx_strand_id
1 'polypeptide(L)'
;MKSINLFSIIGLVAILSLWFVSCEKDSDTEKPVINLIEPEEGDILQIGSDVHFEMELSDNVMLGSYKVEIHSNFDNHDHGTKADDAETAFFFERSWDVSGKKNADIHHHEIVIPENSIPGDYHLMVYCTDAAGNEAHVVCNVILSHEGGEDHDHDHEHED
;
A
#
# COMPACT_ATOMS: atom_id res chain seq x y z
N MET A 1 -39.31 13.82 -58.32
CA MET A 1 -39.26 13.08 -57.08
C MET A 1 -38.41 11.86 -57.31
N LYS A 2 -37.16 11.81 -56.75
CA LYS A 2 -36.27 10.65 -56.91
C LYS A 2 -36.64 9.60 -55.84
N SER A 3 -37.09 8.43 -56.32
CA SER A 3 -37.36 7.27 -55.42
C SER A 3 -36.05 6.76 -54.83
N ILE A 4 -35.86 6.88 -53.53
CA ILE A 4 -34.76 6.29 -52.79
C ILE A 4 -35.05 4.81 -52.71
N ASN A 5 -34.19 3.98 -53.28
CA ASN A 5 -34.36 2.52 -53.29
C ASN A 5 -34.20 1.96 -51.85
N LEU A 6 -35.26 1.35 -51.36
CA LEU A 6 -35.34 0.74 -50.03
C LEU A 6 -34.21 -0.26 -49.76
N PHE A 7 -33.71 -0.94 -50.79
CA PHE A 7 -32.56 -1.85 -50.73
C PHE A 7 -31.25 -1.17 -50.37
N SER A 8 -31.06 0.13 -50.72
CA SER A 8 -29.86 0.89 -50.40
C SER A 8 -29.79 1.28 -48.92
N ILE A 9 -30.94 1.45 -48.25
CA ILE A 9 -31.03 1.77 -46.83
C ILE A 9 -30.76 0.53 -45.95
N ILE A 10 -31.27 -0.65 -46.38
CA ILE A 10 -31.07 -1.92 -45.68
C ILE A 10 -29.60 -2.33 -45.68
N GLY A 11 -28.89 -2.08 -46.80
CA GLY A 11 -27.43 -2.34 -46.90
C GLY A 11 -26.58 -1.46 -45.96
N LEU A 12 -26.97 -0.20 -45.78
CA LEU A 12 -26.24 0.75 -44.93
C LEU A 12 -26.41 0.46 -43.43
N VAL A 13 -27.60 -0.02 -43.00
CA VAL A 13 -27.85 -0.39 -41.60
C VAL A 13 -27.13 -1.67 -41.19
N ALA A 14 -26.97 -2.62 -42.12
CA ALA A 14 -26.24 -3.86 -41.83
C ALA A 14 -24.72 -3.67 -41.64
N ILE A 15 -24.14 -2.63 -42.21
CA ILE A 15 -22.69 -2.34 -42.07
C ILE A 15 -22.38 -1.62 -40.77
N LEU A 16 -23.34 -0.92 -40.15
CA LEU A 16 -23.13 -0.17 -38.91
C LEU A 16 -23.19 -1.04 -37.64
N SER A 17 -23.67 -2.28 -37.73
CA SER A 17 -23.85 -3.17 -36.58
C SER A 17 -22.66 -4.05 -36.25
N LEU A 18 -21.52 -3.96 -36.97
CA LEU A 18 -20.33 -4.81 -36.82
C LEU A 18 -19.23 -4.21 -35.97
N TRP A 19 -19.44 -3.03 -35.37
CA TRP A 19 -18.36 -2.32 -34.63
C TRP A 19 -18.41 -2.45 -33.10
N PHE A 20 -19.30 -3.27 -32.57
CA PHE A 20 -19.30 -3.58 -31.13
C PHE A 20 -18.76 -4.98 -30.84
N VAL A 21 -17.57 -5.31 -31.36
CA VAL A 21 -16.75 -6.31 -30.71
C VAL A 21 -16.07 -5.60 -29.54
N SER A 22 -16.78 -5.51 -28.42
CA SER A 22 -16.17 -5.27 -27.12
C SER A 22 -15.20 -6.43 -26.89
N CYS A 23 -13.91 -6.18 -27.00
CA CYS A 23 -12.92 -7.03 -26.40
C CYS A 23 -13.18 -6.96 -24.89
N GLU A 24 -13.89 -7.92 -24.32
CA GLU A 24 -13.74 -8.24 -22.92
C GLU A 24 -12.29 -8.72 -22.77
N LYS A 25 -11.38 -7.79 -22.48
CA LYS A 25 -10.16 -8.12 -21.79
C LYS A 25 -10.62 -8.71 -20.47
N ASP A 26 -10.29 -9.97 -20.21
CA ASP A 26 -10.41 -10.52 -18.87
C ASP A 26 -9.73 -9.52 -17.93
N SER A 27 -10.54 -8.75 -17.21
CA SER A 27 -10.02 -7.76 -16.26
C SER A 27 -9.49 -8.56 -15.09
N ASP A 28 -8.25 -8.28 -14.71
CA ASP A 28 -7.68 -8.82 -13.49
C ASP A 28 -8.55 -8.44 -12.29
N THR A 29 -8.90 -9.43 -11.48
CA THR A 29 -9.75 -9.28 -10.28
C THR A 29 -9.09 -9.86 -9.04
N GLU A 30 -7.89 -10.41 -9.18
CA GLU A 30 -7.10 -10.88 -8.05
C GLU A 30 -6.42 -9.68 -7.38
N LYS A 31 -6.35 -9.74 -6.04
CA LYS A 31 -5.66 -8.71 -5.27
C LYS A 31 -4.18 -9.04 -5.16
N PRO A 32 -3.31 -8.04 -5.09
CA PRO A 32 -1.90 -8.27 -4.79
C PRO A 32 -1.72 -8.92 -3.41
N VAL A 33 -0.60 -9.60 -3.23
CA VAL A 33 -0.19 -10.22 -1.97
C VAL A 33 0.87 -9.35 -1.32
N ILE A 34 0.72 -9.10 -0.02
CA ILE A 34 1.66 -8.36 0.82
C ILE A 34 2.20 -9.33 1.87
N ASN A 35 3.51 -9.50 1.92
CA ASN A 35 4.24 -10.17 2.99
C ASN A 35 5.10 -9.12 3.70
N LEU A 36 4.58 -8.53 4.79
CA LEU A 36 5.34 -7.60 5.63
C LEU A 36 6.31 -8.41 6.48
N ILE A 37 7.61 -8.07 6.40
CA ILE A 37 8.69 -8.75 7.11
C ILE A 37 9.09 -7.91 8.32
N GLU A 38 9.37 -6.61 8.10
CA GLU A 38 9.72 -5.64 9.13
C GLU A 38 8.92 -4.34 8.97
N PRO A 39 8.39 -3.76 10.05
CA PRO A 39 8.44 -4.28 11.44
C PRO A 39 7.48 -5.46 11.65
N GLU A 40 7.80 -6.31 12.63
CA GLU A 40 6.92 -7.38 13.08
C GLU A 40 5.84 -6.87 14.05
N GLU A 41 4.82 -7.69 14.27
CA GLU A 41 3.72 -7.39 15.20
C GLU A 41 4.23 -7.21 16.64
N GLY A 42 4.04 -6.03 17.20
CA GLY A 42 4.44 -5.67 18.56
C GLY A 42 5.85 -5.07 18.67
N ASP A 43 6.52 -4.82 17.56
CA ASP A 43 7.85 -4.21 17.57
C ASP A 43 7.87 -2.83 18.21
N ILE A 44 9.00 -2.53 18.85
CA ILE A 44 9.28 -1.22 19.45
C ILE A 44 10.10 -0.40 18.47
N LEU A 45 9.46 0.64 17.91
CA LEU A 45 10.12 1.61 17.03
C LEU A 45 10.65 2.79 17.84
N GLN A 46 11.92 3.12 17.67
CA GLN A 46 12.56 4.19 18.43
C GLN A 46 12.14 5.57 17.93
N ILE A 47 11.66 6.42 18.85
CA ILE A 47 11.40 7.83 18.58
C ILE A 47 12.71 8.56 18.31
N GLY A 48 12.75 9.39 17.27
CA GLY A 48 13.94 10.08 16.80
C GLY A 48 14.79 9.29 15.81
N SER A 49 14.38 8.08 15.43
CA SER A 49 15.09 7.21 14.49
C SER A 49 14.28 6.94 13.23
N ASP A 50 14.91 6.39 12.24
CA ASP A 50 14.27 5.80 11.07
C ASP A 50 13.80 4.36 11.36
N VAL A 51 12.80 3.93 10.61
CA VAL A 51 12.23 2.58 10.69
C VAL A 51 12.89 1.71 9.63
N HIS A 52 13.43 0.56 10.04
CA HIS A 52 13.77 -0.50 9.11
C HIS A 52 12.47 -1.07 8.55
N PHE A 53 12.25 -0.90 7.26
CA PHE A 53 11.03 -1.35 6.59
C PHE A 53 11.35 -2.36 5.50
N GLU A 54 10.83 -3.58 5.64
CA GLU A 54 11.04 -4.67 4.70
C GLU A 54 9.74 -5.41 4.41
N MET A 55 9.47 -5.66 3.12
CA MET A 55 8.33 -6.46 2.68
C MET A 55 8.54 -7.01 1.27
N GLU A 56 7.83 -8.08 0.97
CA GLU A 56 7.68 -8.62 -0.37
C GLU A 56 6.28 -8.35 -0.90
N LEU A 57 6.20 -7.93 -2.15
CA LEU A 57 4.94 -7.72 -2.87
C LEU A 57 4.88 -8.63 -4.09
N SER A 58 3.72 -9.21 -4.37
CA SER A 58 3.52 -9.99 -5.58
C SER A 58 2.11 -9.83 -6.14
N ASP A 59 1.99 -9.96 -7.47
CA ASP A 59 0.73 -9.91 -8.19
C ASP A 59 0.74 -10.88 -9.39
N ASN A 60 -0.43 -11.45 -9.72
CA ASN A 60 -0.58 -12.41 -10.82
C ASN A 60 -0.36 -11.76 -12.20
N VAL A 61 -0.64 -10.45 -12.35
CA VAL A 61 -0.50 -9.70 -13.60
C VAL A 61 0.54 -8.61 -13.47
N MET A 62 0.33 -7.60 -12.62
CA MET A 62 1.23 -6.44 -12.49
C MET A 62 0.88 -5.60 -11.26
N LEU A 63 1.87 -5.30 -10.44
CA LEU A 63 1.80 -4.32 -9.35
C LEU A 63 1.60 -2.90 -9.90
N GLY A 64 0.99 -2.03 -9.11
CA GLY A 64 0.83 -0.60 -9.37
C GLY A 64 1.62 0.24 -8.39
N SER A 65 1.15 0.34 -7.15
CA SER A 65 1.79 1.12 -6.09
C SER A 65 1.56 0.51 -4.72
N TYR A 66 2.38 0.89 -3.75
CA TYR A 66 2.06 0.65 -2.34
C TYR A 66 2.08 1.95 -1.55
N LYS A 67 1.35 1.95 -0.44
CA LYS A 67 1.26 3.05 0.51
C LYS A 67 1.50 2.52 1.92
N VAL A 68 2.29 3.24 2.71
CA VAL A 68 2.42 3.03 4.15
C VAL A 68 1.76 4.19 4.87
N GLU A 69 0.96 3.86 5.88
CA GLU A 69 0.32 4.81 6.79
C GLU A 69 0.62 4.40 8.23
N ILE A 70 1.04 5.35 9.07
CA ILE A 70 1.23 5.11 10.50
C ILE A 70 0.42 6.15 11.26
N HIS A 71 -0.41 5.70 12.20
CA HIS A 71 -1.21 6.58 13.06
C HIS A 71 -1.36 5.99 14.47
N SER A 72 -1.60 6.88 15.44
CA SER A 72 -1.81 6.47 16.83
C SER A 72 -3.04 5.58 16.98
N ASN A 73 -2.91 4.53 17.80
CA ASN A 73 -4.00 3.65 18.24
C ASN A 73 -4.35 3.94 19.70
N PHE A 74 -4.47 5.22 20.06
CA PHE A 74 -4.90 5.60 21.40
C PHE A 74 -6.42 5.47 21.45
N ASP A 75 -6.92 4.40 22.06
CA ASP A 75 -8.32 4.34 22.46
C ASP A 75 -8.65 5.61 23.23
N ASN A 76 -9.69 6.32 22.83
CA ASN A 76 -10.13 7.65 23.28
C ASN A 76 -10.37 7.76 24.80
N HIS A 77 -9.55 7.12 25.60
CA HIS A 77 -9.50 7.22 27.06
C HIS A 77 -8.44 8.25 27.40
N ASP A 78 -8.93 9.50 27.64
CA ASP A 78 -8.19 10.60 28.23
C ASP A 78 -7.53 10.14 29.56
N HIS A 79 -6.37 9.53 29.45
CA HIS A 79 -5.45 9.37 30.56
C HIS A 79 -4.65 10.68 30.63
N GLY A 80 -5.22 11.65 31.38
CA GLY A 80 -4.70 13.00 31.61
C GLY A 80 -3.23 13.08 32.03
N THR A 81 -2.33 12.54 31.26
CA THR A 81 -0.96 12.98 31.17
C THR A 81 -0.99 14.22 30.33
N LYS A 82 -0.75 15.37 30.95
CA LYS A 82 -0.40 16.59 30.23
C LYS A 82 0.81 16.21 29.38
N ALA A 83 0.58 15.95 28.08
CA ALA A 83 1.65 16.05 27.10
C ALA A 83 2.29 17.44 27.34
N ASP A 84 3.59 17.50 27.48
CA ASP A 84 4.30 18.77 27.39
C ASP A 84 3.87 19.38 26.06
N ASP A 85 3.60 20.69 26.02
CA ASP A 85 3.03 21.42 24.87
C ASP A 85 3.81 21.29 23.54
N ALA A 86 4.79 20.39 23.48
CA ALA A 86 5.70 20.13 22.37
C ALA A 86 5.51 18.75 21.71
N GLU A 87 4.84 17.78 22.33
CA GLU A 87 4.67 16.42 21.77
C GLU A 87 3.40 16.30 20.93
N THR A 88 3.51 15.57 19.80
CA THR A 88 2.40 15.35 18.87
C THR A 88 2.27 13.87 18.53
N ALA A 89 1.03 13.38 18.37
CA ALA A 89 0.81 12.04 17.84
C ALA A 89 1.46 11.93 16.44
N PHE A 90 2.30 10.92 16.26
CA PHE A 90 2.95 10.69 14.99
C PHE A 90 1.93 10.28 13.94
N PHE A 91 2.02 10.89 12.77
CA PHE A 91 1.29 10.50 11.57
C PHE A 91 2.24 10.49 10.40
N PHE A 92 2.21 9.39 9.65
CA PHE A 92 2.99 9.23 8.43
C PHE A 92 2.08 8.68 7.34
N GLU A 93 2.19 9.21 6.13
CA GLU A 93 1.56 8.65 4.93
C GLU A 93 2.45 8.91 3.73
N ARG A 94 2.78 7.85 3.00
CA ARG A 94 3.53 7.96 1.76
C ARG A 94 3.23 6.81 0.83
N SER A 95 3.25 7.09 -0.48
CA SER A 95 3.10 6.11 -1.54
C SER A 95 4.35 6.03 -2.40
N TRP A 96 4.62 4.81 -2.89
CA TRP A 96 5.72 4.51 -3.81
C TRP A 96 5.18 3.76 -5.03
N ASP A 97 5.81 4.02 -6.19
CA ASP A 97 5.49 3.37 -7.45
C ASP A 97 6.28 2.06 -7.59
N VAL A 98 5.58 0.96 -7.83
CA VAL A 98 6.14 -0.36 -8.14
C VAL A 98 5.59 -0.90 -9.46
N SER A 99 5.02 -0.02 -10.28
CA SER A 99 4.40 -0.38 -11.55
C SER A 99 5.39 -1.08 -12.50
N GLY A 100 4.86 -1.96 -13.35
CA GLY A 100 5.65 -2.70 -14.32
C GLY A 100 6.32 -3.96 -13.78
N LYS A 101 6.15 -4.29 -12.50
CA LYS A 101 6.69 -5.50 -11.85
C LYS A 101 5.57 -6.44 -11.47
N LYS A 102 5.85 -7.75 -11.46
CA LYS A 102 4.99 -8.77 -10.84
C LYS A 102 5.34 -9.03 -9.38
N ASN A 103 6.63 -8.89 -9.05
CA ASN A 103 7.16 -9.03 -7.71
C ASN A 103 8.07 -7.86 -7.40
N ALA A 104 8.09 -7.42 -6.16
CA ALA A 104 8.98 -6.38 -5.68
C ALA A 104 9.40 -6.69 -4.25
N ASP A 105 10.70 -6.70 -4.03
CA ASP A 105 11.31 -6.75 -2.71
C ASP A 105 11.59 -5.29 -2.31
N ILE A 106 11.00 -4.88 -1.21
CA ILE A 106 11.06 -3.52 -0.69
C ILE A 106 11.89 -3.52 0.57
N HIS A 107 12.93 -2.68 0.60
CA HIS A 107 13.76 -2.47 1.75
C HIS A 107 14.20 -1.01 1.77
N HIS A 108 13.83 -0.25 2.81
CA HIS A 108 14.22 1.15 2.96
C HIS A 108 14.12 1.64 4.41
N HIS A 109 14.74 2.81 4.65
CA HIS A 109 14.75 3.56 5.90
C HIS A 109 14.14 4.97 5.73
N GLU A 110 13.15 5.10 4.85
CA GLU A 110 12.57 6.41 4.49
C GLU A 110 11.50 6.92 5.47
N ILE A 111 11.09 6.08 6.42
CA ILE A 111 10.11 6.41 7.45
C ILE A 111 10.88 6.89 8.67
N VAL A 112 10.80 8.18 8.98
CA VAL A 112 11.51 8.79 10.11
C VAL A 112 10.50 9.22 11.16
N ILE A 113 10.68 8.77 12.39
CA ILE A 113 9.84 9.11 13.55
C ILE A 113 10.45 10.35 14.21
N PRO A 114 9.73 11.51 14.26
CA PRO A 114 10.24 12.72 14.90
C PRO A 114 10.50 12.54 16.40
N GLU A 115 11.52 13.26 16.93
CA GLU A 115 11.88 13.23 18.36
C GLU A 115 10.75 13.66 19.30
N ASN A 116 9.81 14.48 18.81
CA ASN A 116 8.67 14.98 19.57
C ASN A 116 7.40 14.14 19.38
N SER A 117 7.53 12.89 18.93
CA SER A 117 6.39 11.97 18.81
C SER A 117 5.95 11.47 20.18
N ILE A 118 4.63 11.34 20.38
CA ILE A 118 4.07 10.77 21.61
C ILE A 118 4.34 9.27 21.64
N PRO A 119 4.96 8.72 22.72
CA PRO A 119 5.11 7.27 22.89
C PRO A 119 3.76 6.58 23.04
N GLY A 120 3.68 5.29 22.67
CA GLY A 120 2.50 4.45 22.86
C GLY A 120 2.21 3.56 21.65
N ASP A 121 0.98 3.05 21.58
CA ASP A 121 0.54 2.11 20.55
C ASP A 121 0.17 2.82 19.25
N TYR A 122 0.63 2.25 18.14
CA TYR A 122 0.37 2.75 16.79
C TYR A 122 -0.03 1.61 15.85
N HIS A 123 -0.80 1.92 14.83
CA HIS A 123 -1.03 1.04 13.68
C HIS A 123 -0.09 1.46 12.55
N LEU A 124 0.65 0.51 12.01
CA LEU A 124 1.31 0.60 10.72
C LEU A 124 0.46 -0.17 9.72
N MET A 125 -0.04 0.51 8.71
CA MET A 125 -0.88 -0.06 7.67
C MET A 125 -0.16 -0.01 6.33
N VAL A 126 -0.12 -1.13 5.64
CA VAL A 126 0.41 -1.20 4.27
C VAL A 126 -0.73 -1.53 3.33
N TYR A 127 -0.89 -0.72 2.29
CA TYR A 127 -1.81 -0.94 1.18
C TYR A 127 -1.01 -1.22 -0.07
N CYS A 128 -1.43 -2.18 -0.86
CA CYS A 128 -0.87 -2.42 -2.18
C CYS A 128 -2.00 -2.45 -3.20
N THR A 129 -1.85 -1.66 -4.26
CA THR A 129 -2.80 -1.59 -5.38
C THR A 129 -2.11 -2.08 -6.64
N ASP A 130 -2.75 -2.98 -7.38
CA ASP A 130 -2.27 -3.49 -8.66
C ASP A 130 -2.56 -2.52 -9.83
N ALA A 131 -2.14 -2.88 -11.03
CA ALA A 131 -2.38 -2.10 -12.23
C ALA A 131 -3.85 -2.11 -12.70
N ALA A 132 -4.67 -3.04 -12.23
CA ALA A 132 -6.10 -3.14 -12.52
C ALA A 132 -6.96 -2.37 -11.51
N GLY A 133 -6.38 -1.94 -10.37
CA GLY A 133 -7.04 -1.21 -9.28
C GLY A 133 -7.55 -2.10 -8.15
N ASN A 134 -7.16 -3.39 -8.11
CA ASN A 134 -7.47 -4.23 -6.94
C ASN A 134 -6.51 -3.89 -5.80
N GLU A 135 -7.03 -3.81 -4.58
CA GLU A 135 -6.25 -3.40 -3.41
C GLU A 135 -6.28 -4.46 -2.31
N ALA A 136 -5.11 -4.77 -1.77
CA ALA A 136 -4.91 -5.51 -0.52
C ALA A 136 -4.36 -4.57 0.55
N HIS A 137 -4.54 -4.93 1.83
CA HIS A 137 -3.87 -4.25 2.93
C HIS A 137 -3.55 -5.22 4.06
N VAL A 138 -2.53 -4.87 4.84
CA VAL A 138 -2.16 -5.50 6.12
C VAL A 138 -2.04 -4.42 7.19
N VAL A 139 -2.26 -4.81 8.44
CA VAL A 139 -2.10 -3.96 9.62
C VAL A 139 -1.12 -4.63 10.55
N CYS A 140 -0.18 -3.87 11.07
CA CYS A 140 0.80 -4.28 12.05
C CYS A 140 0.70 -3.32 13.24
N ASN A 141 0.56 -3.85 14.46
CA ASN A 141 0.60 -3.04 15.67
C ASN A 141 2.05 -2.86 16.07
N VAL A 142 2.45 -1.62 16.31
CA VAL A 142 3.81 -1.25 16.73
C VAL A 142 3.75 -0.32 17.93
N ILE A 143 4.83 -0.24 18.69
CA ILE A 143 4.95 0.60 19.86
C ILE A 143 6.02 1.66 19.60
N LEU A 144 5.68 2.93 19.74
CA LEU A 144 6.68 4.02 19.70
C LEU A 144 7.22 4.26 21.11
N SER A 145 8.56 4.29 21.24
CA SER A 145 9.24 4.49 22.52
C SER A 145 10.51 5.30 22.35
N HIS A 146 10.90 6.06 23.39
CA HIS A 146 12.22 6.71 23.48
C HIS A 146 13.35 5.69 23.80
N GLU A 147 12.99 4.56 24.38
CA GLU A 147 13.90 3.44 24.59
C GLU A 147 13.74 2.49 23.40
N GLY A 148 14.79 2.32 22.59
CA GLY A 148 14.75 1.45 21.41
C GLY A 148 14.42 0.00 21.78
N GLY A 149 13.81 -0.75 20.86
CA GLY A 149 13.73 -2.21 20.94
C GLY A 149 15.10 -2.85 20.72
N GLU A 150 15.22 -4.15 21.02
CA GLU A 150 16.43 -4.91 20.66
C GLU A 150 16.43 -5.07 19.12
N ASP A 151 17.50 -4.62 18.46
CA ASP A 151 17.70 -4.86 17.04
C ASP A 151 17.80 -6.38 16.81
N HIS A 152 16.83 -6.95 16.11
CA HIS A 152 16.93 -8.31 15.62
C HIS A 152 17.80 -8.32 14.37
N ASP A 153 19.13 -8.30 14.58
CA ASP A 153 20.11 -8.54 13.53
C ASP A 153 19.91 -9.96 12.98
N HIS A 154 19.19 -10.09 11.89
CA HIS A 154 19.20 -11.31 11.09
C HIS A 154 20.51 -11.35 10.29
N ASP A 155 21.52 -11.98 10.87
CA ASP A 155 22.75 -12.36 10.16
C ASP A 155 22.38 -13.23 8.96
N HIS A 156 22.35 -12.66 7.78
CA HIS A 156 22.34 -13.40 6.53
C HIS A 156 23.73 -14.03 6.35
N GLU A 157 23.93 -15.24 6.88
CA GLU A 157 25.08 -16.06 6.52
C GLU A 157 25.02 -16.36 5.02
N HIS A 158 25.87 -15.67 4.27
CA HIS A 158 26.19 -16.07 2.90
C HIS A 158 27.09 -17.31 2.99
N GLU A 159 26.52 -18.49 2.79
CA GLU A 159 27.29 -19.67 2.46
C GLU A 159 27.83 -19.54 1.03
N ASP A 160 29.17 -19.57 0.91
CA ASP A 160 29.94 -19.65 -0.35
C ASP A 160 29.75 -21.01 -1.07
#